data_2c886a5600e55fa4d07d157eaa7dc497
#
_entry.id   2c886a5600e55fa4d07d157eaa7dc497
#
_cell.length_a   1.000
_cell.length_b   1.000
_cell.length_c   1.000
_cell.angle_alpha   90.00
_cell.angle_beta   90.00
_cell.angle_gamma   90.00
#
_symmetry.space_group_name_H-M   'P 1'
#
loop_
_entity.id
_entity.type
_entity.pdbx_description
1 polymer ?
#
loop_
_entity_poly.entity_id
_entity_poly.type
_entity_poly.pdbx_seq_one_letter_code
_entity_poly.pdbx_strand_id
1 'polypeptide(L)'
;MKVNSRKVAVIGCGFVGSSSAFALMQSGLFSEMVLIDADTNRAEGEAMDISHGISFARPMQIYAGNYDDIADAAIIVITAGANQKPGETRLDLIKKNAAIMKSIVGEIKKRDFGGILLIVSNPVDILTLIALKESGYPANRVIGSGTVLDTGRFKYLLGEHLAIDSRSVHAFIIGEHGDSELAAWSNATIGGLSVNEFCELRGHFNHEASMKRIFDDVKNSGYEIIERKHATYYGIAMAVKRICEAIVRNEKSILPVSSLMTGEYGLNDVVLSIPSVVGETGVEKVVPIGLNDDEMSELRKSADILKNIAADYIS
;
A
#
# COMPACT_ATOMS: atom_id res chain seq x y z
N MET A 1 -10.20 -22.78 -9.02
CA MET A 1 -9.55 -22.58 -10.35
C MET A 1 -8.04 -22.47 -10.18
N LYS A 2 -7.21 -22.83 -11.17
CA LYS A 2 -5.74 -22.66 -11.06
C LYS A 2 -5.39 -21.20 -11.25
N VAL A 3 -4.67 -20.61 -10.30
CA VAL A 3 -4.22 -19.22 -10.40
C VAL A 3 -3.23 -19.04 -11.55
N ASN A 4 -3.47 -18.03 -12.39
CA ASN A 4 -2.54 -17.60 -13.43
C ASN A 4 -1.59 -16.55 -12.83
N SER A 5 -0.36 -16.94 -12.51
CA SER A 5 0.64 -16.06 -11.89
C SER A 5 1.00 -14.83 -12.74
N ARG A 6 0.58 -14.79 -13.99
CA ARG A 6 0.84 -13.69 -14.93
C ARG A 6 -0.40 -12.83 -15.26
N LYS A 7 -1.47 -12.98 -14.49
CA LYS A 7 -2.69 -12.19 -14.64
C LYS A 7 -2.91 -11.29 -13.41
N VAL A 8 -3.24 -10.04 -13.64
CA VAL A 8 -3.61 -9.05 -12.62
C VAL A 8 -4.94 -8.41 -12.97
N ALA A 9 -5.74 -8.12 -11.96
CA ALA A 9 -6.92 -7.29 -12.10
C ALA A 9 -6.75 -5.99 -11.29
N VAL A 10 -7.21 -4.88 -11.83
CA VAL A 10 -7.28 -3.58 -11.16
C VAL A 10 -8.73 -3.16 -11.08
N ILE A 11 -9.23 -3.00 -9.86
CA ILE A 11 -10.62 -2.58 -9.60
C ILE A 11 -10.61 -1.13 -9.12
N GLY A 12 -11.22 -0.25 -9.92
CA GLY A 12 -11.18 1.19 -9.80
C GLY A 12 -10.16 1.80 -10.77
N CYS A 13 -10.63 2.47 -11.83
CA CYS A 13 -9.81 3.06 -12.88
C CYS A 13 -9.69 4.59 -12.74
N GLY A 14 -9.72 5.10 -11.48
CA GLY A 14 -9.38 6.50 -11.19
C GLY A 14 -7.87 6.75 -11.33
N PHE A 15 -7.41 7.94 -10.95
CA PHE A 15 -5.98 8.32 -11.09
C PHE A 15 -5.00 7.30 -10.49
N VAL A 16 -5.32 6.71 -9.35
CA VAL A 16 -4.47 5.70 -8.70
C VAL A 16 -4.47 4.40 -9.48
N GLY A 17 -5.66 3.93 -9.89
CA GLY A 17 -5.82 2.68 -10.62
C GLY A 17 -5.16 2.72 -11.99
N SER A 18 -5.43 3.76 -12.79
CA SER A 18 -4.84 3.92 -14.13
C SER A 18 -3.31 4.09 -14.06
N SER A 19 -2.80 4.89 -13.12
CA SER A 19 -1.35 5.00 -12.90
C SER A 19 -0.72 3.68 -12.46
N SER A 20 -1.41 2.91 -11.61
CA SER A 20 -0.94 1.58 -11.19
C SER A 20 -0.94 0.60 -12.37
N ALA A 21 -2.01 0.58 -13.17
CA ALA A 21 -2.11 -0.23 -14.38
C ALA A 21 -0.97 0.08 -15.36
N PHE A 22 -0.70 1.38 -15.59
CA PHE A 22 0.41 1.80 -16.44
C PHE A 22 1.77 1.37 -15.89
N ALA A 23 2.03 1.54 -14.58
CA ALA A 23 3.27 1.09 -13.96
C ALA A 23 3.45 -0.44 -14.03
N LEU A 24 2.37 -1.20 -13.85
CA LEU A 24 2.36 -2.66 -13.99
C LEU A 24 2.59 -3.09 -15.43
N MET A 25 2.01 -2.42 -16.41
CA MET A 25 2.26 -2.67 -17.83
C MET A 25 3.75 -2.51 -18.15
N GLN A 26 4.36 -1.39 -17.75
CA GLN A 26 5.79 -1.15 -17.97
C GLN A 26 6.71 -2.16 -17.26
N SER A 27 6.26 -2.72 -16.13
CA SER A 27 7.07 -3.67 -15.35
C SER A 27 7.37 -4.98 -16.07
N GLY A 28 6.48 -5.40 -17.00
CA GLY A 28 6.55 -6.69 -17.68
C GLY A 28 6.33 -7.89 -16.74
N LEU A 29 5.76 -7.69 -15.56
CA LEU A 29 5.45 -8.75 -14.59
C LEU A 29 4.34 -9.66 -15.09
N PHE A 30 3.33 -9.07 -15.72
CA PHE A 30 2.12 -9.75 -16.15
C PHE A 30 2.05 -9.85 -17.68
N SER A 31 1.30 -10.83 -18.17
CA SER A 31 0.95 -10.98 -19.57
C SER A 31 -0.53 -10.68 -19.85
N GLU A 32 -1.32 -10.52 -18.77
CA GLU A 32 -2.75 -10.21 -18.86
C GLU A 32 -3.15 -9.24 -17.73
N MET A 33 -3.94 -8.22 -18.07
CA MET A 33 -4.48 -7.25 -17.14
C MET A 33 -5.94 -6.97 -17.43
N VAL A 34 -6.78 -7.11 -16.41
CA VAL A 34 -8.20 -6.76 -16.46
C VAL A 34 -8.42 -5.46 -15.70
N LEU A 35 -9.06 -4.49 -16.33
CA LEU A 35 -9.47 -3.23 -15.71
C LEU A 35 -10.98 -3.26 -15.46
N ILE A 36 -11.37 -2.96 -14.22
CA ILE A 36 -12.78 -2.96 -13.81
C ILE A 36 -13.08 -1.63 -13.12
N ASP A 37 -14.15 -0.98 -13.54
CA ASP A 37 -14.68 0.22 -12.89
C ASP A 37 -16.21 0.18 -12.88
N ALA A 38 -16.84 0.87 -11.96
CA ALA A 38 -18.29 1.08 -11.96
C ALA A 38 -18.74 1.88 -13.18
N ASP A 39 -17.88 2.77 -13.68
CA ASP A 39 -18.00 3.43 -14.98
C ASP A 39 -17.25 2.59 -16.03
N THR A 40 -17.97 1.75 -16.75
CA THR A 40 -17.41 0.87 -17.79
C THR A 40 -16.74 1.64 -18.92
N ASN A 41 -17.26 2.81 -19.29
CA ASN A 41 -16.64 3.65 -20.32
C ASN A 41 -15.26 4.12 -19.89
N ARG A 42 -15.08 4.43 -18.59
CA ARG A 42 -13.77 4.78 -18.04
C ARG A 42 -12.81 3.59 -18.15
N ALA A 43 -13.24 2.40 -17.70
CA ALA A 43 -12.38 1.20 -17.78
C ALA A 43 -11.96 0.91 -19.23
N GLU A 44 -12.89 1.03 -20.18
CA GLU A 44 -12.61 0.85 -21.61
C GLU A 44 -11.62 1.89 -22.14
N GLY A 45 -11.82 3.18 -21.80
CA GLY A 45 -10.92 4.26 -22.21
C GLY A 45 -9.50 4.07 -21.67
N GLU A 46 -9.35 3.74 -20.39
CA GLU A 46 -8.04 3.48 -19.78
C GLU A 46 -7.38 2.22 -20.38
N ALA A 47 -8.15 1.15 -20.63
CA ALA A 47 -7.65 -0.05 -21.26
C ALA A 47 -7.13 0.23 -22.68
N MET A 48 -7.86 1.01 -23.46
CA MET A 48 -7.46 1.40 -24.82
C MET A 48 -6.18 2.23 -24.80
N ASP A 49 -6.12 3.27 -23.98
CA ASP A 49 -4.97 4.20 -23.92
C ASP A 49 -3.69 3.46 -23.47
N ILE A 50 -3.77 2.67 -22.39
CA ILE A 50 -2.63 1.89 -21.91
C ILE A 50 -2.21 0.83 -22.96
N SER A 51 -3.16 0.20 -23.64
CA SER A 51 -2.87 -0.80 -24.68
C SER A 51 -2.12 -0.23 -25.87
N HIS A 52 -2.36 1.03 -26.23
CA HIS A 52 -1.60 1.69 -27.30
C HIS A 52 -0.10 1.79 -26.96
N GLY A 53 0.26 1.83 -25.67
CA GLY A 53 1.64 1.79 -25.20
C GLY A 53 2.35 0.45 -25.33
N ILE A 54 1.63 -0.66 -25.55
CA ILE A 54 2.21 -2.01 -25.62
C ILE A 54 3.22 -2.16 -26.77
N SER A 55 3.07 -1.40 -27.84
CA SER A 55 4.04 -1.38 -28.95
C SER A 55 5.46 -0.96 -28.51
N PHE A 56 5.58 -0.33 -27.34
CA PHE A 56 6.84 0.16 -26.76
C PHE A 56 7.23 -0.57 -25.47
N ALA A 57 6.49 -1.63 -25.10
CA ALA A 57 6.66 -2.37 -23.85
C ALA A 57 6.68 -3.89 -24.12
N ARG A 58 6.70 -4.69 -23.04
CA ARG A 58 6.56 -6.14 -23.18
C ARG A 58 5.12 -6.51 -23.54
N PRO A 59 4.90 -7.55 -24.35
CA PRO A 59 3.55 -7.99 -24.73
C PRO A 59 2.68 -8.27 -23.50
N MET A 60 1.49 -7.67 -23.48
CA MET A 60 0.47 -7.85 -22.45
C MET A 60 -0.91 -7.66 -23.09
N GLN A 61 -1.85 -8.53 -22.76
CA GLN A 61 -3.25 -8.32 -23.09
C GLN A 61 -3.88 -7.44 -22.00
N ILE A 62 -4.44 -6.29 -22.39
CA ILE A 62 -5.09 -5.34 -21.48
C ILE A 62 -6.49 -5.09 -21.99
N TYR A 63 -7.49 -5.25 -21.13
CA TYR A 63 -8.89 -5.04 -21.52
C TYR A 63 -9.74 -4.61 -20.32
N ALA A 64 -10.83 -3.92 -20.62
CA ALA A 64 -11.89 -3.69 -19.67
C ALA A 64 -12.72 -4.97 -19.53
N GLY A 65 -12.94 -5.41 -18.30
CA GLY A 65 -13.64 -6.64 -18.01
C GLY A 65 -14.65 -6.49 -16.88
N ASN A 66 -15.09 -7.60 -16.37
CA ASN A 66 -16.02 -7.68 -15.25
C ASN A 66 -15.53 -8.70 -14.19
N TYR A 67 -16.33 -8.92 -13.16
CA TYR A 67 -15.94 -9.82 -12.07
C TYR A 67 -15.81 -11.30 -12.50
N ASP A 68 -16.32 -11.73 -13.64
CA ASP A 68 -16.13 -13.10 -14.12
C ASP A 68 -14.72 -13.32 -14.69
N ASP A 69 -14.04 -12.24 -15.04
CA ASP A 69 -12.69 -12.27 -15.61
C ASP A 69 -11.58 -12.36 -14.55
N ILE A 70 -11.89 -12.29 -13.23
CA ILE A 70 -10.86 -12.19 -12.18
C ILE A 70 -10.54 -13.50 -11.48
N ALA A 71 -11.33 -14.55 -11.68
CA ALA A 71 -11.27 -15.77 -10.87
C ALA A 71 -9.88 -16.43 -10.85
N ASP A 72 -9.15 -16.35 -11.95
CA ASP A 72 -7.80 -16.91 -12.11
C ASP A 72 -6.66 -15.90 -11.91
N ALA A 73 -6.96 -14.64 -11.62
CA ALA A 73 -5.91 -13.64 -11.40
C ALA A 73 -4.99 -13.99 -10.21
N ALA A 74 -3.70 -13.68 -10.33
CA ALA A 74 -2.76 -13.83 -9.22
C ALA A 74 -2.98 -12.77 -8.14
N ILE A 75 -3.26 -11.54 -8.58
CA ILE A 75 -3.44 -10.39 -7.71
C ILE A 75 -4.63 -9.58 -8.19
N ILE A 76 -5.49 -9.19 -7.25
CA ILE A 76 -6.49 -8.15 -7.48
C ILE A 76 -6.07 -6.93 -6.70
N VAL A 77 -5.80 -5.83 -7.41
CA VAL A 77 -5.47 -4.52 -6.84
C VAL A 77 -6.76 -3.71 -6.73
N ILE A 78 -7.16 -3.34 -5.51
CA ILE A 78 -8.39 -2.58 -5.27
C ILE A 78 -8.02 -1.13 -4.96
N THR A 79 -8.30 -0.25 -5.91
CA THR A 79 -8.09 1.21 -5.81
C THR A 79 -9.41 1.97 -5.83
N ALA A 80 -10.53 1.24 -5.94
CA ALA A 80 -11.86 1.83 -5.98
C ALA A 80 -12.22 2.45 -4.63
N GLY A 81 -12.70 3.68 -4.67
CA GLY A 81 -13.13 4.42 -3.50
C GLY A 81 -13.65 5.81 -3.89
N ALA A 82 -14.47 6.38 -3.04
CA ALA A 82 -14.91 7.76 -3.19
C ALA A 82 -13.86 8.73 -2.64
N ASN A 83 -13.74 9.89 -3.26
CA ASN A 83 -13.00 11.02 -2.71
C ASN A 83 -13.87 11.79 -1.73
N GLN A 84 -13.24 12.42 -0.73
CA GLN A 84 -13.93 13.30 0.21
C GLN A 84 -14.51 14.51 -0.54
N LYS A 85 -15.77 14.81 -0.28
CA LYS A 85 -16.45 15.97 -0.85
C LYS A 85 -16.37 17.16 0.11
N PRO A 86 -16.46 18.41 -0.38
CA PRO A 86 -16.58 19.58 0.48
C PRO A 86 -17.75 19.43 1.47
N GLY A 87 -17.46 19.61 2.77
CA GLY A 87 -18.43 19.46 3.85
C GLY A 87 -18.65 18.04 4.37
N GLU A 88 -18.03 17.04 3.78
CA GLU A 88 -18.08 15.63 4.22
C GLU A 88 -17.03 15.40 5.32
N THR A 89 -17.42 14.68 6.38
CA THR A 89 -16.49 14.32 7.46
C THR A 89 -15.62 13.11 7.05
N ARG A 90 -14.50 12.92 7.75
CA ARG A 90 -13.64 11.71 7.57
C ARG A 90 -14.45 10.43 7.85
N LEU A 91 -15.33 10.44 8.84
CA LEU A 91 -16.16 9.28 9.18
C LEU A 91 -17.18 8.95 8.09
N ASP A 92 -17.78 9.96 7.45
CA ASP A 92 -18.70 9.75 6.33
C ASP A 92 -17.97 9.11 5.13
N LEU A 93 -16.75 9.55 4.86
CA LEU A 93 -15.90 8.97 3.82
C LEU A 93 -15.55 7.50 4.11
N ILE A 94 -15.17 7.19 5.36
CA ILE A 94 -14.88 5.82 5.80
C ILE A 94 -16.10 4.94 5.59
N LYS A 95 -17.28 5.38 6.05
CA LYS A 95 -18.54 4.64 5.90
C LYS A 95 -18.87 4.33 4.43
N LYS A 96 -18.69 5.31 3.56
CA LYS A 96 -18.89 5.16 2.12
C LYS A 96 -17.92 4.16 1.52
N ASN A 97 -16.63 4.29 1.81
CA ASN A 97 -15.59 3.40 1.28
C ASN A 97 -15.69 1.98 1.86
N ALA A 98 -16.12 1.83 3.11
CA ALA A 98 -16.44 0.53 3.69
C ALA A 98 -17.56 -0.20 2.93
N ALA A 99 -18.64 0.52 2.58
CA ALA A 99 -19.72 -0.05 1.78
C ALA A 99 -19.26 -0.45 0.38
N ILE A 100 -18.44 0.38 -0.28
CA ILE A 100 -17.84 0.06 -1.58
C ILE A 100 -16.97 -1.19 -1.47
N MET A 101 -16.09 -1.25 -0.47
CA MET A 101 -15.19 -2.40 -0.24
C MET A 101 -15.98 -3.69 0.00
N LYS A 102 -17.00 -3.67 0.87
CA LYS A 102 -17.89 -4.82 1.11
C LYS A 102 -18.56 -5.30 -0.17
N SER A 103 -19.05 -4.38 -1.01
CA SER A 103 -19.66 -4.72 -2.30
C SER A 103 -18.67 -5.40 -3.25
N ILE A 104 -17.45 -4.84 -3.39
CA ILE A 104 -16.42 -5.40 -4.27
C ILE A 104 -15.98 -6.79 -3.79
N VAL A 105 -15.68 -6.93 -2.51
CA VAL A 105 -15.22 -8.21 -1.93
C VAL A 105 -16.34 -9.26 -2.00
N GLY A 106 -17.60 -8.86 -1.80
CA GLY A 106 -18.75 -9.73 -1.99
C GLY A 106 -18.86 -10.28 -3.41
N GLU A 107 -18.56 -9.46 -4.43
CA GLU A 107 -18.51 -9.91 -5.83
C GLU A 107 -17.31 -10.84 -6.09
N ILE A 108 -16.12 -10.53 -5.55
CA ILE A 108 -14.93 -11.38 -5.68
C ILE A 108 -15.19 -12.76 -5.05
N LYS A 109 -15.81 -12.80 -3.87
CA LYS A 109 -16.09 -14.03 -3.13
C LYS A 109 -16.98 -15.03 -3.92
N LYS A 110 -17.85 -14.52 -4.79
CA LYS A 110 -18.71 -15.38 -5.63
C LYS A 110 -17.93 -16.12 -6.73
N ARG A 111 -16.68 -15.79 -7.04
CA ARG A 111 -15.91 -16.28 -8.19
C ARG A 111 -14.78 -17.27 -7.85
N ASP A 112 -14.75 -17.81 -6.63
CA ASP A 112 -13.71 -18.78 -6.21
C ASP A 112 -12.26 -18.29 -6.47
N PHE A 113 -12.03 -17.00 -6.19
CA PHE A 113 -10.72 -16.37 -6.37
C PHE A 113 -9.66 -16.95 -5.44
N GLY A 114 -8.55 -17.40 -6.04
CA GLY A 114 -7.44 -18.07 -5.34
C GLY A 114 -6.19 -17.23 -5.09
N GLY A 115 -6.12 -16.00 -5.62
CA GLY A 115 -4.96 -15.12 -5.55
C GLY A 115 -4.89 -14.23 -4.30
N ILE A 116 -4.22 -13.11 -4.40
CA ILE A 116 -3.98 -12.14 -3.32
C ILE A 116 -4.82 -10.88 -3.57
N LEU A 117 -5.49 -10.39 -2.52
CA LEU A 117 -6.12 -9.07 -2.52
C LEU A 117 -5.11 -8.05 -2.03
N LEU A 118 -4.82 -7.05 -2.87
CA LEU A 118 -4.01 -5.89 -2.53
C LEU A 118 -4.89 -4.65 -2.44
N ILE A 119 -5.13 -4.19 -1.23
CA ILE A 119 -5.96 -3.03 -0.94
C ILE A 119 -5.10 -1.77 -1.02
N VAL A 120 -5.57 -0.79 -1.79
CA VAL A 120 -4.88 0.50 -1.99
C VAL A 120 -5.79 1.68 -1.67
N SER A 121 -7.11 1.44 -1.67
CA SER A 121 -8.11 2.45 -1.30
C SER A 121 -7.97 2.90 0.14
N ASN A 122 -8.17 4.20 0.40
CA ASN A 122 -8.09 4.79 1.74
C ASN A 122 -9.46 4.87 2.45
N PRO A 123 -9.44 4.71 3.80
CA PRO A 123 -8.27 4.44 4.67
C PRO A 123 -7.83 2.97 4.61
N VAL A 124 -6.60 2.77 4.14
CA VAL A 124 -6.13 1.44 3.70
C VAL A 124 -6.18 0.37 4.78
N ASP A 125 -5.77 0.69 6.02
CA ASP A 125 -5.72 -0.28 7.12
C ASP A 125 -7.12 -0.76 7.51
N ILE A 126 -8.06 0.16 7.63
CA ILE A 126 -9.48 -0.11 7.92
C ILE A 126 -10.12 -0.94 6.78
N LEU A 127 -9.89 -0.52 5.52
CA LEU A 127 -10.45 -1.22 4.37
C LEU A 127 -9.83 -2.61 4.16
N THR A 128 -8.56 -2.79 4.51
CA THR A 128 -7.91 -4.11 4.52
C THR A 128 -8.54 -5.03 5.56
N LEU A 129 -8.80 -4.52 6.76
CA LEU A 129 -9.48 -5.31 7.80
C LEU A 129 -10.92 -5.68 7.40
N ILE A 130 -11.66 -4.73 6.79
CA ILE A 130 -13.01 -5.00 6.27
C ILE A 130 -12.94 -6.05 5.14
N ALA A 131 -12.00 -5.91 4.21
CA ALA A 131 -11.82 -6.87 3.12
C ALA A 131 -11.48 -8.28 3.65
N LEU A 132 -10.64 -8.37 4.68
CA LEU A 132 -10.31 -9.63 5.34
C LEU A 132 -11.54 -10.28 5.98
N LYS A 133 -12.30 -9.54 6.77
CA LYS A 133 -13.51 -10.05 7.44
C LYS A 133 -14.60 -10.45 6.45
N GLU A 134 -14.84 -9.63 5.42
CA GLU A 134 -15.87 -9.87 4.41
C GLU A 134 -15.52 -11.08 3.52
N SER A 135 -14.27 -11.19 3.08
CA SER A 135 -13.84 -12.28 2.21
C SER A 135 -13.80 -13.63 2.92
N GLY A 136 -13.38 -13.63 4.19
CA GLY A 136 -13.04 -14.84 4.93
C GLY A 136 -11.80 -15.56 4.40
N TYR A 137 -10.97 -14.86 3.61
CA TYR A 137 -9.72 -15.42 3.08
C TYR A 137 -8.64 -15.50 4.17
N PRO A 138 -7.63 -16.38 4.00
CA PRO A 138 -6.47 -16.40 4.88
C PRO A 138 -5.83 -15.00 4.99
N ALA A 139 -5.44 -14.60 6.21
CA ALA A 139 -4.95 -13.25 6.48
C ALA A 139 -3.71 -12.87 5.65
N ASN A 140 -2.85 -13.85 5.36
CA ASN A 140 -1.67 -13.64 4.52
C ASN A 140 -1.99 -13.23 3.07
N ARG A 141 -3.22 -13.48 2.60
CA ARG A 141 -3.67 -13.20 1.23
C ARG A 141 -4.47 -11.89 1.10
N VAL A 142 -4.75 -11.20 2.18
CA VAL A 142 -5.45 -9.91 2.18
C VAL A 142 -4.53 -8.88 2.80
N ILE A 143 -3.88 -8.08 1.97
CA ILE A 143 -2.85 -7.14 2.36
C ILE A 143 -3.18 -5.74 1.87
N GLY A 144 -2.82 -4.73 2.64
CA GLY A 144 -2.90 -3.33 2.22
C GLY A 144 -1.56 -2.82 1.72
N SER A 145 -1.58 -1.80 0.86
CA SER A 145 -0.34 -1.13 0.41
C SER A 145 0.44 -0.51 1.58
N GLY A 146 -0.25 -0.23 2.67
CA GLY A 146 0.33 0.23 3.93
C GLY A 146 1.20 1.46 3.78
N THR A 147 2.26 1.49 4.55
CA THR A 147 3.24 2.57 4.55
C THR A 147 4.42 2.33 3.58
N VAL A 148 4.24 1.50 2.55
CA VAL A 148 5.30 1.27 1.54
C VAL A 148 5.66 2.57 0.83
N LEU A 149 4.67 3.40 0.48
CA LEU A 149 4.91 4.71 -0.12
C LEU A 149 5.56 5.68 0.87
N ASP A 150 5.07 5.75 2.11
CA ASP A 150 5.59 6.66 3.14
C ASP A 150 7.04 6.32 3.49
N THR A 151 7.36 5.03 3.56
CA THR A 151 8.72 4.53 3.65
C THR A 151 9.57 4.96 2.45
N GLY A 152 9.01 4.93 1.24
CA GLY A 152 9.67 5.43 0.04
C GLY A 152 9.99 6.93 0.13
N ARG A 153 9.03 7.74 0.61
CA ARG A 153 9.22 9.19 0.87
C ARG A 153 10.30 9.43 1.93
N PHE A 154 10.22 8.68 3.02
CA PHE A 154 11.19 8.77 4.12
C PHE A 154 12.61 8.49 3.65
N LYS A 155 12.81 7.40 2.89
CA LYS A 155 14.11 7.05 2.30
C LYS A 155 14.58 8.11 1.31
N TYR A 156 13.68 8.67 0.50
CA TYR A 156 14.00 9.72 -0.46
C TYR A 156 14.48 10.99 0.25
N LEU A 157 13.74 11.48 1.26
CA LEU A 157 14.09 12.69 1.99
C LEU A 157 15.37 12.54 2.82
N LEU A 158 15.62 11.36 3.39
CA LEU A 158 16.91 11.04 4.01
C LEU A 158 18.05 11.04 2.99
N GLY A 159 17.82 10.47 1.82
CA GLY A 159 18.79 10.47 0.72
C GLY A 159 19.16 11.90 0.28
N GLU A 160 18.16 12.77 0.10
CA GLU A 160 18.36 14.18 -0.22
C GLU A 160 19.14 14.92 0.89
N HIS A 161 18.74 14.72 2.16
CA HIS A 161 19.40 15.37 3.30
C HIS A 161 20.87 14.99 3.41
N LEU A 162 21.21 13.74 3.12
CA LEU A 162 22.56 13.19 3.26
C LEU A 162 23.36 13.16 1.96
N ALA A 163 22.77 13.59 0.84
CA ALA A 163 23.36 13.55 -0.50
C ALA A 163 23.83 12.13 -0.87
N ILE A 164 22.96 11.12 -0.70
CA ILE A 164 23.19 9.72 -1.06
C ILE A 164 22.00 9.14 -1.82
N ASP A 165 22.22 8.01 -2.49
CA ASP A 165 21.13 7.26 -3.12
C ASP A 165 20.16 6.72 -2.06
N SER A 166 18.87 7.05 -2.20
CA SER A 166 17.82 6.60 -1.28
C SER A 166 17.69 5.08 -1.15
N ARG A 167 18.18 4.32 -2.15
CA ARG A 167 18.24 2.85 -2.11
C ARG A 167 19.21 2.32 -1.07
N SER A 168 20.20 3.12 -0.65
CA SER A 168 21.17 2.80 0.40
C SER A 168 20.64 3.08 1.82
N VAL A 169 19.44 3.66 1.93
CA VAL A 169 18.79 3.92 3.22
C VAL A 169 17.92 2.73 3.61
N HIS A 170 18.15 2.17 4.79
CA HIS A 170 17.32 1.14 5.40
C HIS A 170 16.54 1.76 6.54
N ALA A 171 15.29 2.11 6.27
CA ALA A 171 14.41 2.79 7.21
C ALA A 171 12.94 2.46 6.90
N PHE A 172 12.06 2.57 7.90
CA PHE A 172 10.63 2.25 7.77
C PHE A 172 9.77 3.31 8.44
N ILE A 173 8.66 3.64 7.78
CA ILE A 173 7.47 4.20 8.40
C ILE A 173 6.56 3.03 8.73
N ILE A 174 6.00 2.98 9.94
CA ILE A 174 5.15 1.88 10.44
C ILE A 174 3.90 2.44 11.12
N GLY A 175 2.98 1.55 11.52
CA GLY A 175 1.72 1.92 12.15
C GLY A 175 0.59 2.11 11.13
N GLU A 176 -0.33 3.03 11.40
CA GLU A 176 -1.37 3.45 10.46
C GLU A 176 -0.75 4.10 9.22
N HIS A 177 -1.31 3.87 8.03
CA HIS A 177 -1.07 4.78 6.92
C HIS A 177 -1.96 6.01 7.08
N GLY A 178 -1.43 7.08 7.70
CA GLY A 178 -2.18 8.30 8.01
C GLY A 178 -1.55 9.10 9.13
N ASP A 179 -2.39 9.86 9.86
CA ASP A 179 -1.91 10.86 10.81
C ASP A 179 -1.15 10.27 12.03
N SER A 180 -1.37 8.98 12.35
CA SER A 180 -0.70 8.29 13.45
C SER A 180 0.44 7.35 13.00
N GLU A 181 0.94 7.52 11.76
CA GLU A 181 2.17 6.84 11.33
C GLU A 181 3.37 7.28 12.16
N LEU A 182 4.38 6.42 12.27
CA LEU A 182 5.62 6.73 12.96
C LEU A 182 6.85 6.24 12.21
N ALA A 183 7.94 6.98 12.36
CA ALA A 183 9.24 6.58 11.82
C ALA A 183 9.99 5.70 12.82
N ALA A 184 10.38 4.51 12.41
CA ALA A 184 11.20 3.60 13.24
C ALA A 184 12.68 4.03 13.20
N TRP A 185 12.98 5.15 13.79
CA TRP A 185 14.31 5.77 13.79
C TRP A 185 15.38 4.88 14.42
N SER A 186 15.04 4.16 15.50
CA SER A 186 15.96 3.26 16.20
C SER A 186 16.47 2.12 15.31
N ASN A 187 15.79 1.84 14.19
CA ASN A 187 16.19 0.84 13.18
C ASN A 187 16.69 1.45 11.88
N ALA A 188 16.70 2.77 11.76
CA ALA A 188 17.14 3.42 10.54
C ALA A 188 18.66 3.36 10.41
N THR A 189 19.15 2.77 9.31
CA THR A 189 20.59 2.58 9.06
C THR A 189 20.98 2.93 7.64
N ILE A 190 22.24 3.33 7.49
CA ILE A 190 22.86 3.65 6.20
C ILE A 190 24.25 3.02 6.19
N GLY A 191 24.47 2.08 5.29
CA GLY A 191 25.78 1.39 5.21
C GLY A 191 26.17 0.65 6.49
N GLY A 192 25.19 0.25 7.30
CA GLY A 192 25.41 -0.44 8.59
C GLY A 192 25.62 0.49 9.79
N LEU A 193 25.67 1.81 9.60
CA LEU A 193 25.71 2.81 10.67
C LEU A 193 24.28 3.28 10.99
N SER A 194 24.05 3.71 12.23
CA SER A 194 22.82 4.44 12.55
C SER A 194 22.73 5.74 11.72
N VAL A 195 21.52 6.26 11.53
CA VAL A 195 21.34 7.54 10.82
C VAL A 195 22.14 8.66 11.49
N ASN A 196 22.19 8.71 12.83
CA ASN A 196 22.91 9.73 13.56
C ASN A 196 24.43 9.66 13.29
N GLU A 197 25.03 8.48 13.41
CA GLU A 197 26.45 8.27 13.10
C GLU A 197 26.77 8.65 11.65
N PHE A 198 25.91 8.30 10.72
CA PHE A 198 26.11 8.66 9.32
C PHE A 198 25.94 10.16 9.07
N CYS A 199 24.98 10.83 9.74
CA CYS A 199 24.83 12.29 9.73
C CYS A 199 26.11 12.98 10.18
N GLU A 200 26.72 12.53 11.26
CA GLU A 200 27.98 13.11 11.79
C GLU A 200 29.12 12.98 10.79
N LEU A 201 29.25 11.83 10.13
CA LEU A 201 30.23 11.65 9.05
C LEU A 201 30.04 12.62 7.87
N ARG A 202 28.80 13.10 7.66
CA ARG A 202 28.45 14.09 6.63
C ARG A 202 28.48 15.53 7.13
N GLY A 203 28.87 15.77 8.39
CA GLY A 203 28.95 17.09 8.98
C GLY A 203 27.60 17.66 9.47
N HIS A 204 26.60 16.81 9.66
CA HIS A 204 25.30 17.18 10.20
C HIS A 204 25.22 16.77 11.67
N PHE A 205 25.15 17.73 12.59
CA PHE A 205 25.18 17.48 14.03
C PHE A 205 23.87 17.85 14.77
N ASN A 206 22.91 18.46 14.07
CA ASN A 206 21.60 18.80 14.63
C ASN A 206 20.57 17.71 14.28
N HIS A 207 20.75 16.53 14.88
CA HIS A 207 19.97 15.33 14.55
C HIS A 207 18.48 15.50 14.82
N GLU A 208 18.13 15.94 16.04
CA GLU A 208 16.74 16.03 16.49
C GLU A 208 15.89 16.92 15.57
N ALA A 209 16.35 18.13 15.27
CA ALA A 209 15.65 19.06 14.40
C ALA A 209 15.55 18.52 12.95
N SER A 210 16.61 17.86 12.46
CA SER A 210 16.61 17.28 11.12
C SER A 210 15.66 16.09 11.02
N MET A 211 15.67 15.20 12.00
CA MET A 211 14.79 14.04 12.07
C MET A 211 13.33 14.46 12.16
N LYS A 212 13.02 15.43 13.03
CA LYS A 212 11.67 15.99 13.15
C LYS A 212 11.20 16.58 11.83
N ARG A 213 11.99 17.44 11.20
CA ARG A 213 11.64 18.06 9.92
C ARG A 213 11.39 17.00 8.83
N ILE A 214 12.29 16.03 8.67
CA ILE A 214 12.15 14.98 7.67
C ILE A 214 10.87 14.18 7.89
N PHE A 215 10.54 13.84 9.13
CA PHE A 215 9.32 13.12 9.44
C PHE A 215 8.06 13.96 9.20
N ASP A 216 8.07 15.23 9.59
CA ASP A 216 6.98 16.16 9.30
C ASP A 216 6.78 16.30 7.76
N ASP A 217 7.85 16.38 6.98
CA ASP A 217 7.80 16.43 5.51
C ASP A 217 7.24 15.12 4.91
N VAL A 218 7.54 13.95 5.47
CA VAL A 218 6.93 12.66 5.05
C VAL A 218 5.42 12.72 5.20
N LYS A 219 4.94 13.05 6.40
CA LYS A 219 3.51 13.13 6.74
C LYS A 219 2.77 14.13 5.87
N ASN A 220 3.36 15.29 5.64
CA ASN A 220 2.74 16.38 4.89
C ASN A 220 2.84 16.21 3.37
N SER A 221 3.73 15.37 2.85
CA SER A 221 3.95 15.18 1.41
C SER A 221 2.67 14.90 0.64
N GLY A 222 1.78 14.08 1.19
CA GLY A 222 0.51 13.75 0.55
C GLY A 222 -0.38 14.98 0.39
N TYR A 223 -0.52 15.76 1.45
CA TYR A 223 -1.35 16.99 1.48
C TYR A 223 -0.80 18.05 0.52
N GLU A 224 0.49 18.30 0.53
CA GLU A 224 1.13 19.26 -0.38
C GLU A 224 0.98 18.89 -1.85
N ILE A 225 1.11 17.59 -2.20
CA ILE A 225 0.91 17.12 -3.56
C ILE A 225 -0.55 17.33 -3.99
N ILE A 226 -1.51 17.02 -3.11
CA ILE A 226 -2.94 17.20 -3.38
C ILE A 226 -3.27 18.67 -3.56
N GLU A 227 -2.74 19.56 -2.72
CA GLU A 227 -2.93 21.00 -2.85
C GLU A 227 -2.46 21.52 -4.23
N ARG A 228 -1.31 21.03 -4.71
CA ARG A 228 -0.67 21.51 -5.95
C ARG A 228 -1.25 20.90 -7.23
N LYS A 229 -1.66 19.62 -7.21
CA LYS A 229 -2.11 18.89 -8.42
C LYS A 229 -3.41 18.11 -8.24
N HIS A 230 -4.14 18.35 -7.14
CA HIS A 230 -5.46 17.83 -6.80
C HIS A 230 -5.54 16.32 -6.53
N ALA A 231 -4.46 15.57 -6.72
CA ALA A 231 -4.38 14.14 -6.40
C ALA A 231 -2.92 13.67 -6.32
N THR A 232 -2.67 12.59 -5.54
CA THR A 232 -1.39 11.87 -5.56
C THR A 232 -1.63 10.48 -6.15
N TYR A 233 -0.81 10.05 -7.11
CA TYR A 233 -1.00 8.75 -7.79
C TYR A 233 0.28 8.11 -8.33
N TYR A 234 1.33 8.84 -8.70
CA TYR A 234 2.55 8.21 -9.25
C TYR A 234 3.34 7.43 -8.20
N GLY A 235 3.52 7.99 -7.01
CA GLY A 235 4.25 7.33 -5.93
C GLY A 235 3.58 6.03 -5.49
N ILE A 236 2.24 6.06 -5.30
CA ILE A 236 1.50 4.86 -4.91
C ILE A 236 1.48 3.82 -6.05
N ALA A 237 1.44 4.23 -7.31
CA ALA A 237 1.55 3.30 -8.44
C ALA A 237 2.88 2.52 -8.42
N MET A 238 3.98 3.18 -8.05
CA MET A 238 5.28 2.52 -7.88
C MET A 238 5.32 1.61 -6.66
N ALA A 239 4.65 1.98 -5.56
CA ALA A 239 4.51 1.11 -4.38
C ALA A 239 3.70 -0.16 -4.72
N VAL A 240 2.57 -0.02 -5.42
CA VAL A 240 1.76 -1.14 -5.94
C VAL A 240 2.61 -2.05 -6.83
N LYS A 241 3.33 -1.46 -7.80
CA LYS A 241 4.26 -2.22 -8.66
C LYS A 241 5.27 -3.00 -7.82
N ARG A 242 5.87 -2.37 -6.81
CA ARG A 242 6.89 -3.01 -5.96
C ARG A 242 6.33 -4.18 -5.14
N ILE A 243 5.13 -4.04 -4.61
CA ILE A 243 4.45 -5.13 -3.88
C ILE A 243 4.12 -6.29 -4.84
N CYS A 244 3.54 -6.00 -6.01
CA CYS A 244 3.24 -7.00 -7.03
C CYS A 244 4.50 -7.72 -7.50
N GLU A 245 5.63 -7.02 -7.63
CA GLU A 245 6.92 -7.60 -8.01
C GLU A 245 7.42 -8.60 -6.96
N ALA A 246 7.36 -8.24 -5.68
CA ALA A 246 7.72 -9.14 -4.57
C ALA A 246 6.89 -10.43 -4.57
N ILE A 247 5.58 -10.31 -4.83
CA ILE A 247 4.65 -11.44 -4.89
C ILE A 247 4.94 -12.32 -6.12
N VAL A 248 4.91 -11.75 -7.32
CA VAL A 248 5.00 -12.51 -8.58
C VAL A 248 6.34 -13.20 -8.75
N ARG A 249 7.41 -12.58 -8.29
CA ARG A 249 8.77 -13.14 -8.34
C ARG A 249 9.16 -13.97 -7.13
N ASN A 250 8.27 -14.09 -6.16
CA ASN A 250 8.55 -14.74 -4.87
C ASN A 250 9.86 -14.24 -4.23
N GLU A 251 10.04 -12.90 -4.21
CA GLU A 251 11.31 -12.30 -3.79
C GLU A 251 11.55 -12.41 -2.28
N LYS A 252 10.51 -12.64 -1.48
CA LYS A 252 10.57 -12.60 -0.01
C LYS A 252 11.14 -11.29 0.51
N SER A 253 10.74 -10.20 -0.14
CA SER A 253 11.17 -8.86 0.21
C SER A 253 10.52 -8.38 1.49
N ILE A 254 11.27 -7.63 2.31
CA ILE A 254 10.72 -7.00 3.52
C ILE A 254 10.10 -5.67 3.13
N LEU A 255 8.77 -5.58 3.24
CA LEU A 255 7.97 -4.40 2.91
C LEU A 255 7.02 -4.06 4.06
N PRO A 256 6.83 -2.79 4.42
CA PRO A 256 5.88 -2.37 5.46
C PRO A 256 4.46 -2.29 4.89
N VAL A 257 3.92 -3.44 4.51
CA VAL A 257 2.54 -3.60 4.06
C VAL A 257 1.59 -3.68 5.25
N SER A 258 0.34 -3.26 5.08
CA SER A 258 -0.70 -3.45 6.09
C SER A 258 -1.12 -4.92 6.16
N SER A 259 -1.03 -5.51 7.33
CA SER A 259 -1.41 -6.89 7.60
C SER A 259 -2.05 -7.05 8.98
N LEU A 260 -2.79 -8.14 9.17
CA LEU A 260 -3.41 -8.45 10.46
C LEU A 260 -2.33 -8.79 11.50
N MET A 261 -2.37 -8.10 12.65
CA MET A 261 -1.54 -8.43 13.81
C MET A 261 -2.14 -9.59 14.59
N THR A 262 -1.29 -10.55 14.94
CA THR A 262 -1.67 -11.80 15.63
C THR A 262 -0.85 -12.07 16.89
N GLY A 263 -0.31 -11.01 17.51
CA GLY A 263 0.49 -11.07 18.74
C GLY A 263 1.77 -10.22 18.68
N GLU A 264 2.18 -9.79 17.52
CA GLU A 264 3.38 -8.96 17.35
C GLU A 264 3.21 -7.67 18.14
N TYR A 265 4.23 -7.25 18.90
CA TYR A 265 4.21 -6.12 19.83
C TYR A 265 3.08 -6.16 20.88
N GLY A 266 2.47 -7.35 21.11
CA GLY A 266 1.27 -7.50 21.95
C GLY A 266 -0.01 -7.01 21.29
N LEU A 267 0.01 -6.73 19.97
CA LEU A 267 -1.14 -6.27 19.21
C LEU A 267 -1.89 -7.44 18.58
N ASN A 268 -3.22 -7.42 18.68
CA ASN A 268 -4.12 -8.41 18.09
C ASN A 268 -5.31 -7.71 17.44
N ASP A 269 -5.92 -8.37 16.46
CA ASP A 269 -7.18 -7.95 15.82
C ASP A 269 -7.16 -6.53 15.24
N VAL A 270 -6.00 -6.08 14.80
CA VAL A 270 -5.81 -4.81 14.10
C VAL A 270 -4.97 -5.04 12.86
N VAL A 271 -5.30 -4.34 11.79
CA VAL A 271 -4.48 -4.25 10.58
C VAL A 271 -3.71 -2.92 10.63
N LEU A 272 -2.40 -3.01 10.51
CA LEU A 272 -1.50 -1.87 10.40
C LEU A 272 -0.20 -2.30 9.71
N SER A 273 0.67 -1.34 9.44
CA SER A 273 1.89 -1.55 8.67
C SER A 273 3.08 -1.86 9.56
N ILE A 274 3.63 -3.06 9.40
CA ILE A 274 4.89 -3.48 10.01
C ILE A 274 5.74 -4.12 8.91
N PRO A 275 7.08 -4.01 8.93
CA PRO A 275 7.93 -4.74 8.02
C PRO A 275 7.56 -6.22 7.99
N SER A 276 7.26 -6.74 6.80
CA SER A 276 6.77 -8.10 6.61
C SER A 276 7.47 -8.74 5.42
N VAL A 277 7.78 -10.02 5.52
CA VAL A 277 8.28 -10.82 4.40
C VAL A 277 7.11 -11.04 3.43
N VAL A 278 7.23 -10.49 2.23
CA VAL A 278 6.22 -10.58 1.17
C VAL A 278 6.75 -11.47 0.04
N GLY A 279 6.04 -12.54 -0.25
CA GLY A 279 6.36 -13.51 -1.29
C GLY A 279 5.11 -13.97 -2.05
N GLU A 280 5.20 -15.09 -2.74
CA GLU A 280 4.13 -15.59 -3.63
C GLU A 280 2.82 -15.95 -2.90
N THR A 281 2.88 -16.19 -1.59
CA THR A 281 1.70 -16.48 -0.75
C THR A 281 1.11 -15.24 -0.07
N GLY A 282 1.65 -14.05 -0.36
CA GLY A 282 1.31 -12.79 0.31
C GLY A 282 2.27 -12.48 1.46
N VAL A 283 1.74 -12.12 2.63
CA VAL A 283 2.55 -11.90 3.85
C VAL A 283 2.90 -13.26 4.45
N GLU A 284 4.16 -13.66 4.34
CA GLU A 284 4.63 -14.93 4.88
C GLU A 284 4.97 -14.82 6.39
N LYS A 285 5.47 -13.66 6.80
CA LYS A 285 5.85 -13.43 8.21
C LYS A 285 5.96 -11.93 8.48
N VAL A 286 5.34 -11.47 9.55
CA VAL A 286 5.64 -10.14 10.13
C VAL A 286 7.02 -10.18 10.78
N VAL A 287 7.80 -9.13 10.59
CA VAL A 287 9.17 -9.00 11.14
C VAL A 287 9.16 -7.94 12.23
N PRO A 288 9.03 -8.30 13.50
CA PRO A 288 9.11 -7.34 14.59
C PRO A 288 10.53 -6.78 14.67
N ILE A 289 10.67 -5.52 14.32
CA ILE A 289 11.93 -4.77 14.48
C ILE A 289 12.03 -4.24 15.92
N GLY A 290 13.24 -4.02 16.45
CA GLY A 290 13.41 -3.47 17.78
C GLY A 290 12.97 -2.00 17.81
N LEU A 291 12.00 -1.65 18.63
CA LEU A 291 11.53 -0.28 18.84
C LEU A 291 11.95 0.19 20.23
N ASN A 292 12.29 1.46 20.36
CA ASN A 292 12.46 2.07 21.69
C ASN A 292 11.10 2.29 22.37
N ASP A 293 11.11 2.72 23.64
CA ASP A 293 9.88 2.86 24.44
C ASP A 293 8.91 3.90 23.87
N ASP A 294 9.42 5.00 23.32
CA ASP A 294 8.61 6.05 22.69
C ASP A 294 7.96 5.55 21.41
N GLU A 295 8.73 4.92 20.51
CA GLU A 295 8.23 4.32 19.27
C GLU A 295 7.19 3.22 19.56
N MET A 296 7.43 2.40 20.59
CA MET A 296 6.49 1.39 21.03
C MET A 296 5.19 2.02 21.56
N SER A 297 5.27 3.11 22.30
CA SER A 297 4.12 3.84 22.80
C SER A 297 3.31 4.44 21.63
N GLU A 298 3.99 5.03 20.66
CA GLU A 298 3.34 5.59 19.46
C GLU A 298 2.68 4.50 18.61
N LEU A 299 3.33 3.35 18.42
CA LEU A 299 2.75 2.21 17.70
C LEU A 299 1.46 1.71 18.37
N ARG A 300 1.44 1.61 19.70
CA ARG A 300 0.25 1.21 20.46
C ARG A 300 -0.88 2.23 20.29
N LYS A 301 -0.59 3.52 20.36
CA LYS A 301 -1.58 4.59 20.12
C LYS A 301 -2.15 4.51 18.70
N SER A 302 -1.30 4.28 17.71
CA SER A 302 -1.73 4.08 16.31
C SER A 302 -2.68 2.88 16.18
N ALA A 303 -2.34 1.75 16.82
CA ALA A 303 -3.19 0.57 16.84
C ALA A 303 -4.55 0.82 17.54
N ASP A 304 -4.55 1.55 18.65
CA ASP A 304 -5.79 1.86 19.39
C ASP A 304 -6.71 2.79 18.58
N ILE A 305 -6.15 3.77 17.86
CA ILE A 305 -6.92 4.62 16.93
C ILE A 305 -7.62 3.76 15.87
N LEU A 306 -6.87 2.88 15.23
CA LEU A 306 -7.41 1.98 14.20
C LEU A 306 -8.49 1.05 14.74
N LYS A 307 -8.30 0.45 15.91
CA LYS A 307 -9.28 -0.41 16.57
C LYS A 307 -10.58 0.32 16.86
N ASN A 308 -10.48 1.54 17.43
CA ASN A 308 -11.65 2.35 17.77
C ASN A 308 -12.47 2.70 16.51
N ILE A 309 -11.80 3.09 15.42
CA ILE A 309 -12.50 3.39 14.16
C ILE A 309 -13.09 2.11 13.55
N ALA A 310 -12.34 1.01 13.57
CA ALA A 310 -12.78 -0.23 12.94
C ALA A 310 -13.98 -0.88 13.65
N ALA A 311 -14.15 -0.67 14.95
CA ALA A 311 -15.24 -1.26 15.75
C ALA A 311 -16.63 -0.97 15.16
N ASP A 312 -16.83 0.20 14.54
CA ASP A 312 -18.11 0.60 13.93
C ASP A 312 -18.41 -0.14 12.61
N TYR A 313 -17.45 -0.82 12.00
CA TYR A 313 -17.56 -1.40 10.66
C TYR A 313 -17.39 -2.92 10.58
N ILE A 314 -17.01 -3.57 11.71
CA ILE A 314 -16.63 -5.00 11.75
C ILE A 314 -17.69 -5.84 12.49
N SER A 315 -18.71 -5.21 13.09
CA SER A 315 -19.82 -5.91 13.79
C SER A 315 -20.70 -6.72 12.84
#